data_f74ba0ad97d848e0139c4f9edc4899cb
#
_entry.id   f74ba0ad97d848e0139c4f9edc4899cb
#
_cell.length_a   1.000
_cell.length_b   1.000
_cell.length_c   1.000
_cell.angle_alpha   90.00
_cell.angle_beta   90.00
_cell.angle_gamma   90.00
#
_symmetry.space_group_name_H-M   'P 1'
#
loop_
_entity.id
_entity.type
_entity.pdbx_description
1 polymer ?
#
loop_
_entity_poly.entity_id
_entity_poly.type
_entity_poly.pdbx_seq_one_letter_code
_entity_poly.pdbx_strand_id
1 'polypeptide(L)'
;PDFLKKCALYGGTAYTEYLMMLTAENASMAAPALCTANGDILPDSAACSNIHSTITSSPAKDFNSCNDNFLYETCFSDDEQDFLLYRGEEDEPCAVCSLDYENGFTNLYGVYVDEDCRGQGIGTLLLAHLIPAYFKNHNLPLILNVRSTNTAAMQLYRHCGFEITSSVEFSYFTALPQ
;
A
#
# COMPACT_ATOMS: atom_id res chain seq x y z
N PRO A 1 -7.97 3.17 -27.41
CA PRO A 1 -8.04 4.60 -27.79
C PRO A 1 -9.44 5.05 -28.18
N ASP A 2 -10.27 4.17 -28.80
CA ASP A 2 -11.60 4.55 -29.29
C ASP A 2 -12.66 4.64 -28.19
N PHE A 3 -12.54 3.84 -27.12
CA PHE A 3 -13.51 3.80 -26.02
C PHE A 3 -13.54 5.14 -25.25
N LEU A 4 -12.39 5.64 -24.83
CA LEU A 4 -12.27 6.91 -24.09
C LEU A 4 -12.80 8.09 -24.90
N LYS A 5 -12.51 8.11 -26.22
CA LYS A 5 -13.04 9.13 -27.14
C LYS A 5 -14.56 9.05 -27.28
N LYS A 6 -15.11 7.84 -27.38
CA LYS A 6 -16.56 7.63 -27.46
C LYS A 6 -17.25 8.08 -26.18
N CYS A 7 -16.71 7.76 -25.00
CA CYS A 7 -17.27 8.23 -23.72
C CYS A 7 -17.36 9.76 -23.66
N ALA A 8 -16.33 10.47 -24.09
CA ALA A 8 -16.31 11.93 -24.12
C ALA A 8 -17.40 12.51 -25.06
N LEU A 9 -17.66 11.85 -26.21
CA LEU A 9 -18.71 12.27 -27.13
C LEU A 9 -20.13 12.18 -26.55
N TYR A 10 -20.36 11.28 -25.59
CA TYR A 10 -21.64 11.13 -24.90
C TYR A 10 -21.69 11.82 -23.52
N GLY A 11 -20.75 12.73 -23.25
CA GLY A 11 -20.71 13.47 -21.98
C GLY A 11 -20.29 12.62 -20.79
N GLY A 12 -19.70 11.45 -21.02
CA GLY A 12 -19.13 10.60 -19.99
C GLY A 12 -17.72 11.01 -19.62
N THR A 13 -17.35 10.74 -18.37
CA THR A 13 -15.97 10.82 -17.90
C THR A 13 -15.34 9.42 -17.94
N ALA A 14 -14.16 9.32 -18.54
CA ALA A 14 -13.45 8.05 -18.65
C ALA A 14 -12.06 8.16 -18.02
N TYR A 15 -11.59 7.08 -17.42
CA TYR A 15 -10.24 6.98 -16.86
C TYR A 15 -9.73 5.55 -17.03
N THR A 16 -8.41 5.42 -16.97
CA THR A 16 -7.73 4.14 -17.03
C THR A 16 -7.14 3.83 -15.66
N GLU A 17 -7.34 2.61 -15.20
CA GLU A 17 -6.64 2.04 -14.05
C GLU A 17 -5.68 0.96 -14.51
N TYR A 18 -4.53 0.90 -13.86
CA TYR A 18 -3.57 -0.18 -13.99
C TYR A 18 -3.74 -1.16 -12.83
N LEU A 19 -3.84 -2.45 -13.17
CA LEU A 19 -3.62 -3.51 -12.22
C LEU A 19 -2.11 -3.71 -12.10
N MET A 20 -1.57 -3.56 -10.90
CA MET A 20 -0.18 -3.81 -10.60
C MET A 20 -0.05 -5.02 -9.66
N MET A 21 1.02 -5.80 -9.86
CA MET A 21 1.27 -7.02 -9.09
C MET A 21 2.69 -7.02 -8.55
N LEU A 22 2.84 -7.49 -7.32
CA LEU A 22 4.11 -7.78 -6.68
C LEU A 22 4.17 -9.26 -6.30
N THR A 23 5.17 -9.96 -6.80
CA THR A 23 5.49 -11.33 -6.42
C THR A 23 6.60 -11.36 -5.36
N ALA A 24 6.76 -12.48 -4.66
CA ALA A 24 7.84 -12.66 -3.70
C ALA A 24 9.24 -12.48 -4.34
N GLU A 25 9.39 -12.87 -5.61
CA GLU A 25 10.63 -12.70 -6.37
C GLU A 25 10.94 -11.22 -6.59
N ASN A 26 9.98 -10.44 -7.11
CA ASN A 26 10.13 -9.01 -7.36
C ASN A 26 10.33 -8.22 -6.05
N ALA A 27 9.65 -8.62 -4.97
CA ALA A 27 9.84 -8.04 -3.65
C ALA A 27 11.28 -8.23 -3.13
N SER A 28 11.85 -9.42 -3.30
CA SER A 28 13.24 -9.70 -2.94
C SER A 28 14.25 -8.88 -3.75
N MET A 29 13.96 -8.62 -5.02
CA MET A 29 14.80 -7.78 -5.87
C MET A 29 14.74 -6.30 -5.52
N ALA A 30 13.58 -5.81 -5.08
CA ALA A 30 13.36 -4.43 -4.68
C ALA A 30 13.85 -4.12 -3.25
N ALA A 31 13.98 -5.12 -2.39
CA ALA A 31 14.36 -4.96 -0.99
C ALA A 31 15.64 -4.11 -0.76
N PRO A 32 16.74 -4.26 -1.54
CA PRO A 32 17.93 -3.42 -1.38
C PRO A 32 17.65 -1.94 -1.63
N ALA A 33 16.79 -1.61 -2.58
CA ALA A 33 16.42 -0.23 -2.90
C ALA A 33 15.55 0.40 -1.79
N LEU A 34 14.68 -0.39 -1.17
CA LEU A 34 13.86 0.03 -0.04
C LEU A 34 14.69 0.31 1.23
N CYS A 35 15.75 -0.48 1.44
CA CYS A 35 16.66 -0.31 2.59
C CYS A 35 17.59 0.91 2.46
N THR A 36 17.93 1.34 1.24
CA THR A 36 18.94 2.38 1.02
C THR A 36 18.42 3.81 1.10
N ALA A 37 17.09 4.01 1.13
CA ALA A 37 16.51 5.36 1.14
C ALA A 37 16.89 6.17 2.40
N ASN A 38 17.28 5.53 3.52
CA ASN A 38 17.68 6.19 4.76
C ASN A 38 18.89 5.55 5.48
N GLY A 39 19.64 4.66 4.83
CA GLY A 39 20.93 4.20 5.37
C GLY A 39 20.88 3.26 6.58
N ASP A 40 19.72 2.91 7.11
CA ASP A 40 19.58 2.04 8.26
C ASP A 40 18.99 0.68 7.88
N ILE A 41 19.67 -0.35 8.37
CA ILE A 41 19.36 -1.76 8.19
C ILE A 41 18.00 -2.04 8.82
N LEU A 42 17.07 -2.65 8.06
CA LEU A 42 15.87 -3.26 8.65
C LEU A 42 16.26 -4.13 9.84
N PRO A 43 15.62 -4.01 10.99
CA PRO A 43 15.89 -4.89 12.11
C PRO A 43 15.67 -6.34 11.69
N ASP A 44 16.62 -7.17 12.10
CA ASP A 44 16.68 -8.60 11.83
C ASP A 44 15.30 -9.25 12.02
N SER A 45 14.89 -10.09 11.09
CA SER A 45 13.56 -10.71 10.93
C SER A 45 13.02 -11.47 12.16
N ALA A 46 13.70 -11.42 13.28
CA ALA A 46 13.31 -12.10 14.52
C ALA A 46 12.20 -11.38 15.33
N ALA A 47 11.94 -10.10 15.07
CA ALA A 47 10.98 -9.29 15.86
C ALA A 47 9.51 -9.42 15.40
N CYS A 48 9.24 -9.92 14.21
CA CYS A 48 7.86 -10.10 13.69
C CYS A 48 7.14 -11.38 14.15
N SER A 49 7.67 -12.14 15.09
CA SER A 49 7.15 -13.49 15.40
C SER A 49 6.06 -13.56 16.48
N ASN A 50 5.56 -12.45 17.03
CA ASN A 50 4.55 -12.49 18.10
C ASN A 50 3.46 -11.42 17.95
N ILE A 51 2.72 -11.42 16.85
CA ILE A 51 1.48 -10.64 16.80
C ILE A 51 0.29 -11.59 16.71
N HIS A 52 -0.10 -12.10 17.89
CA HIS A 52 -1.45 -12.57 18.16
C HIS A 52 -2.07 -11.48 19.02
N SER A 53 -2.73 -10.51 18.47
CA SER A 53 -3.44 -9.51 19.24
C SER A 53 -4.94 -9.68 19.11
N THR A 54 -5.52 -10.17 20.15
CA THR A 54 -6.91 -10.01 20.51
C THR A 54 -7.24 -8.51 20.59
N ILE A 55 -8.26 -8.07 19.88
CA ILE A 55 -8.81 -6.71 20.00
C ILE A 55 -9.34 -6.53 21.43
N THR A 56 -8.57 -5.92 22.28
CA THR A 56 -9.05 -5.35 23.55
C THR A 56 -8.73 -3.86 23.54
N SER A 57 -9.71 -3.09 23.90
CA SER A 57 -9.71 -1.63 24.03
C SER A 57 -8.48 -1.08 24.76
N SER A 58 -7.57 -0.58 24.04
CA SER A 58 -6.28 0.08 24.22
C SER A 58 -5.16 -0.77 23.59
N PRO A 59 -4.65 -0.37 22.44
CA PRO A 59 -3.55 -1.08 21.83
C PRO A 59 -2.32 -0.90 22.71
N ALA A 60 -1.77 -2.01 23.21
CA ALA A 60 -0.38 -2.00 23.60
C ALA A 60 0.42 -1.77 22.32
N LYS A 61 0.95 -0.56 22.16
CA LYS A 61 1.79 -0.17 21.03
C LYS A 61 3.05 -1.02 21.09
N ASP A 62 3.12 -2.09 20.31
CA ASP A 62 4.36 -2.82 20.09
C ASP A 62 5.16 -2.07 19.02
N PHE A 63 5.99 -1.18 19.51
CA PHE A 63 6.78 -0.28 18.71
C PHE A 63 8.03 -0.98 18.19
N ASN A 64 8.06 -1.32 16.91
CA ASN A 64 9.29 -1.55 16.19
C ASN A 64 9.77 -0.21 15.63
N SER A 65 10.72 0.43 16.31
CA SER A 65 11.29 1.69 15.85
C SER A 65 12.10 1.45 14.58
N CYS A 66 11.62 1.95 13.46
CA CYS A 66 12.35 1.92 12.18
C CYS A 66 13.07 3.22 11.85
N ASN A 67 13.10 4.10 12.73
CA ASN A 67 13.84 5.33 12.96
C ASN A 67 13.28 5.90 14.25
N ASP A 68 14.03 6.61 15.02
CA ASP A 68 13.64 7.16 16.33
C ASP A 68 12.35 8.02 16.31
N ASN A 69 11.75 8.22 15.13
CA ASN A 69 10.61 9.11 14.91
C ASN A 69 9.34 8.44 14.37
N PHE A 70 9.32 7.14 14.05
CA PHE A 70 8.14 6.47 13.50
C PHE A 70 7.79 5.20 14.25
N LEU A 71 6.49 5.01 14.43
CA LEU A 71 5.90 3.87 15.12
C LEU A 71 4.97 3.17 14.15
N TYR A 72 5.07 1.85 14.09
CA TYR A 72 4.30 1.01 13.18
C TYR A 72 3.35 0.12 13.95
N GLU A 73 2.07 0.15 13.60
CA GLU A 73 1.03 -0.65 14.20
C GLU A 73 0.32 -1.49 13.15
N THR A 74 -0.14 -2.66 13.54
CA THR A 74 -0.95 -3.54 12.69
C THR A 74 -2.21 -3.91 13.41
N CYS A 75 -3.37 -3.66 12.78
CA CYS A 75 -4.68 -4.04 13.26
C CYS A 75 -5.24 -5.14 12.38
N PHE A 76 -5.93 -6.11 12.99
CA PHE A 76 -6.60 -7.20 12.28
C PHE A 76 -8.09 -7.12 12.51
N SER A 77 -8.86 -7.29 11.43
CA SER A 77 -10.27 -7.66 11.44
C SER A 77 -10.45 -9.00 10.72
N ASP A 78 -11.69 -9.51 10.62
CA ASP A 78 -11.95 -10.88 10.17
C ASP A 78 -11.30 -11.24 8.82
N ASP A 79 -11.32 -10.32 7.83
CA ASP A 79 -10.79 -10.55 6.48
C ASP A 79 -9.78 -9.47 6.03
N GLU A 80 -9.51 -8.48 6.88
CA GLU A 80 -8.68 -7.33 6.54
C GLU A 80 -7.56 -7.14 7.56
N GLN A 81 -6.43 -6.65 7.10
CA GLN A 81 -5.31 -6.25 7.93
C GLN A 81 -4.90 -4.82 7.61
N ASP A 82 -4.99 -3.95 8.60
CA ASP A 82 -4.57 -2.55 8.48
C ASP A 82 -3.16 -2.35 8.98
N PHE A 83 -2.42 -1.51 8.28
CA PHE A 83 -1.07 -1.09 8.61
C PHE A 83 -1.06 0.42 8.80
N LEU A 84 -0.62 0.85 9.97
CA LEU A 84 -0.63 2.24 10.38
C LEU A 84 0.80 2.66 10.74
N LEU A 85 1.21 3.83 10.29
CA LEU A 85 2.50 4.42 10.60
C LEU A 85 2.27 5.75 11.32
N TYR A 86 2.82 5.89 12.51
CA TYR A 86 2.71 7.11 13.33
C TYR A 86 4.03 7.86 13.33
N ARG A 87 3.97 9.17 13.45
CA ARG A 87 5.13 10.01 13.66
C ARG A 87 5.29 10.28 15.17
N GLY A 88 6.32 9.71 15.78
CA GLY A 88 6.56 9.86 17.20
C GLY A 88 5.40 9.31 18.05
N GLU A 89 4.93 10.11 18.99
CA GLU A 89 3.82 9.78 19.89
C GLU A 89 2.49 10.43 19.46
N GLU A 90 2.33 10.76 18.16
CA GLU A 90 1.09 11.34 17.64
C GLU A 90 -0.06 10.33 17.76
N ASP A 91 -1.26 10.83 18.04
CA ASP A 91 -2.45 9.99 18.22
C ASP A 91 -3.03 9.51 16.87
N GLU A 92 -2.75 10.22 15.78
CA GLU A 92 -3.24 9.89 14.43
C GLU A 92 -2.10 9.37 13.54
N PRO A 93 -2.36 8.33 12.73
CA PRO A 93 -1.34 7.80 11.83
C PRO A 93 -1.04 8.77 10.70
N CYS A 94 0.24 8.98 10.38
CA CYS A 94 0.68 9.78 9.24
C CYS A 94 0.61 9.02 7.90
N ALA A 95 0.48 7.70 7.93
CA ALA A 95 0.22 6.88 6.75
C ALA A 95 -0.51 5.58 7.13
N VAL A 96 -1.36 5.11 6.21
CA VAL A 96 -2.12 3.88 6.38
C VAL A 96 -2.19 3.11 5.07
N CYS A 97 -2.40 1.79 5.15
CA CYS A 97 -2.85 0.95 4.05
C CYS A 97 -3.50 -0.31 4.60
N SER A 98 -4.24 -1.03 3.76
CA SER A 98 -4.97 -2.23 4.14
C SER A 98 -4.68 -3.38 3.18
N LEU A 99 -4.68 -4.59 3.71
CA LEU A 99 -4.66 -5.84 2.96
C LEU A 99 -6.01 -6.54 3.10
N ASP A 100 -6.57 -6.95 1.96
CA ASP A 100 -7.75 -7.79 1.86
C ASP A 100 -7.36 -9.14 1.26
N TYR A 101 -7.65 -10.23 1.98
CA TYR A 101 -7.20 -11.56 1.65
C TYR A 101 -8.23 -12.30 0.80
N GLU A 102 -7.89 -12.49 -0.47
CA GLU A 102 -8.72 -13.17 -1.46
C GLU A 102 -8.18 -14.56 -1.81
N ASN A 103 -9.01 -15.34 -2.50
CA ASN A 103 -8.59 -16.64 -3.01
C ASN A 103 -7.63 -16.49 -4.21
N GLY A 104 -6.35 -16.70 -3.96
CA GLY A 104 -5.31 -16.69 -5.00
C GLY A 104 -4.48 -15.43 -5.10
N PHE A 105 -4.83 -14.35 -4.41
CA PHE A 105 -4.06 -13.10 -4.30
C PHE A 105 -4.44 -12.35 -3.03
N THR A 106 -3.68 -11.33 -2.68
CA THR A 106 -4.05 -10.39 -1.62
C THR A 106 -4.09 -8.99 -2.22
N ASN A 107 -5.17 -8.28 -1.96
CA ASN A 107 -5.37 -6.93 -2.48
C ASN A 107 -4.79 -5.90 -1.50
N LEU A 108 -3.86 -5.07 -1.96
CA LEU A 108 -3.35 -3.91 -1.25
C LEU A 108 -4.17 -2.69 -1.65
N TYR A 109 -4.83 -2.05 -0.71
CA TYR A 109 -5.66 -0.89 -1.00
C TYR A 109 -5.55 0.17 0.10
N GLY A 110 -6.23 1.31 -0.08
CA GLY A 110 -6.30 2.38 0.92
C GLY A 110 -4.94 3.02 1.25
N VAL A 111 -3.91 2.86 0.39
CA VAL A 111 -2.60 3.47 0.64
C VAL A 111 -2.74 4.98 0.66
N TYR A 112 -2.62 5.54 1.85
CA TYR A 112 -2.75 6.98 2.10
C TYR A 112 -1.57 7.48 2.92
N VAL A 113 -1.10 8.66 2.58
CA VAL A 113 -0.11 9.42 3.36
C VAL A 113 -0.70 10.79 3.59
N ASP A 114 -0.69 11.22 4.85
CA ASP A 114 -1.17 12.54 5.26
C ASP A 114 -0.46 13.65 4.47
N GLU A 115 -1.17 14.73 4.17
CA GLU A 115 -0.68 15.79 3.29
C GLU A 115 0.62 16.42 3.79
N ASP A 116 0.71 16.64 5.08
CA ASP A 116 1.89 17.22 5.72
C ASP A 116 3.10 16.26 5.75
N CYS A 117 2.86 14.97 5.49
CA CYS A 117 3.86 13.90 5.46
C CYS A 117 4.29 13.51 4.05
N ARG A 118 3.64 14.03 3.01
CA ARG A 118 3.97 13.69 1.61
C ARG A 118 5.34 14.21 1.18
N GLY A 119 5.93 13.56 0.19
CA GLY A 119 7.25 13.92 -0.34
C GLY A 119 8.44 13.61 0.57
N GLN A 120 8.22 13.02 1.73
CA GLN A 120 9.23 12.68 2.75
C GLN A 120 9.61 11.19 2.77
N GLY A 121 9.17 10.40 1.77
CA GLY A 121 9.46 8.96 1.72
C GLY A 121 8.55 8.09 2.59
N ILE A 122 7.55 8.66 3.26
CA ILE A 122 6.68 7.96 4.24
C ILE A 122 5.91 6.80 3.61
N GLY A 123 5.38 6.97 2.39
CA GLY A 123 4.72 5.86 1.67
C GLY A 123 5.69 4.71 1.37
N THR A 124 6.94 5.01 1.03
CA THR A 124 7.98 3.99 0.85
C THR A 124 8.30 3.29 2.16
N LEU A 125 8.39 4.03 3.26
CA LEU A 125 8.64 3.48 4.59
C LEU A 125 7.51 2.53 5.01
N LEU A 126 6.24 2.92 4.85
CA LEU A 126 5.08 2.07 5.14
C LEU A 126 5.16 0.75 4.37
N LEU A 127 5.36 0.80 3.05
CA LEU A 127 5.43 -0.41 2.21
C LEU A 127 6.71 -1.22 2.45
N ALA A 128 7.82 -0.60 2.82
CA ALA A 128 9.05 -1.28 3.19
C ALA A 128 8.90 -2.15 4.44
N HIS A 129 7.99 -1.80 5.35
CA HIS A 129 7.62 -2.64 6.50
C HIS A 129 6.61 -3.72 6.13
N LEU A 130 5.56 -3.34 5.40
CA LEU A 130 4.50 -4.26 5.02
C LEU A 130 4.99 -5.42 4.15
N ILE A 131 5.71 -5.12 3.07
CA ILE A 131 6.05 -6.11 2.04
C ILE A 131 6.86 -7.28 2.59
N PRO A 132 7.95 -7.09 3.35
CA PRO A 132 8.69 -8.21 3.94
C PRO A 132 7.86 -8.99 4.97
N ALA A 133 7.06 -8.29 5.79
CA ALA A 133 6.19 -8.93 6.77
C ALA A 133 5.14 -9.81 6.10
N TYR A 134 4.56 -9.35 5.00
CA TYR A 134 3.61 -10.11 4.20
C TYR A 134 4.25 -11.38 3.61
N PHE A 135 5.31 -11.26 2.83
CA PHE A 135 5.93 -12.39 2.14
C PHE A 135 6.65 -13.38 3.06
N LYS A 136 6.90 -13.03 4.31
CA LYS A 136 7.37 -13.97 5.32
C LYS A 136 6.34 -15.05 5.63
N ASN A 137 5.06 -14.70 5.58
CA ASN A 137 3.95 -15.55 6.00
C ASN A 137 3.05 -16.00 4.85
N HIS A 138 3.15 -15.36 3.69
CA HIS A 138 2.28 -15.58 2.53
C HIS A 138 3.09 -15.73 1.25
N ASN A 139 2.65 -16.64 0.37
CA ASN A 139 3.25 -16.87 -0.95
C ASN A 139 2.39 -16.34 -2.10
N LEU A 140 1.22 -15.78 -1.78
CA LEU A 140 0.33 -15.21 -2.78
C LEU A 140 0.83 -13.85 -3.24
N PRO A 141 0.59 -13.45 -4.51
CA PRO A 141 0.97 -12.14 -4.98
C PRO A 141 0.13 -11.04 -4.31
N LEU A 142 0.76 -9.89 -4.04
CA LEU A 142 0.06 -8.65 -3.74
C LEU A 142 -0.37 -7.99 -5.05
N ILE A 143 -1.62 -7.59 -5.13
CA ILE A 143 -2.14 -6.81 -6.24
C ILE A 143 -2.72 -5.48 -5.76
N LEU A 144 -2.75 -4.49 -6.63
CA LEU A 144 -3.41 -3.21 -6.40
C LEU A 144 -3.92 -2.61 -7.69
N ASN A 145 -4.90 -1.73 -7.58
CA ASN A 145 -5.37 -0.89 -8.68
C ASN A 145 -4.92 0.55 -8.46
N VAL A 146 -4.46 1.20 -9.51
CA VAL A 146 -4.04 2.60 -9.47
C VAL A 146 -4.47 3.35 -10.73
N ARG A 147 -5.01 4.55 -10.57
CA ARG A 147 -5.33 5.42 -11.71
C ARG A 147 -4.07 5.78 -12.47
N SER A 148 -4.12 5.69 -13.80
CA SER A 148 -2.99 6.03 -14.68
C SER A 148 -2.49 7.47 -14.52
N THR A 149 -3.35 8.36 -14.03
CA THR A 149 -3.03 9.76 -13.73
C THR A 149 -2.37 9.98 -12.36
N ASN A 150 -2.43 8.98 -11.45
CA ASN A 150 -1.77 9.06 -10.16
C ASN A 150 -0.29 8.68 -10.27
N THR A 151 0.49 9.59 -10.83
CA THR A 151 1.91 9.36 -11.11
C THR A 151 2.74 9.15 -9.84
N ALA A 152 2.39 9.81 -8.74
CA ALA A 152 3.09 9.67 -7.46
C ALA A 152 2.93 8.25 -6.89
N ALA A 153 1.70 7.73 -6.85
CA ALA A 153 1.45 6.36 -6.40
C ALA A 153 2.09 5.33 -7.33
N MET A 154 2.02 5.54 -8.65
CA MET A 154 2.67 4.65 -9.62
C MET A 154 4.19 4.59 -9.44
N GLN A 155 4.83 5.73 -9.14
CA GLN A 155 6.26 5.76 -8.84
C GLN A 155 6.58 5.02 -7.55
N LEU A 156 5.78 5.22 -6.50
CA LEU A 156 5.90 4.51 -5.23
C LEU A 156 5.83 2.99 -5.44
N TYR A 157 4.78 2.51 -6.11
CA TYR A 157 4.60 1.07 -6.31
C TYR A 157 5.70 0.44 -7.17
N ARG A 158 6.11 1.11 -8.25
CA ARG A 158 7.26 0.64 -9.06
C ARG A 158 8.55 0.58 -8.26
N HIS A 159 8.79 1.57 -7.40
CA HIS A 159 9.95 1.56 -6.51
C HIS A 159 9.92 0.37 -5.54
N CYS A 160 8.74 -0.04 -5.11
CA CYS A 160 8.53 -1.22 -4.27
C CYS A 160 8.55 -2.56 -5.05
N GLY A 161 8.75 -2.54 -6.37
CA GLY A 161 8.84 -3.73 -7.20
C GLY A 161 7.53 -4.21 -7.84
N PHE A 162 6.44 -3.43 -7.71
CA PHE A 162 5.20 -3.74 -8.42
C PHE A 162 5.33 -3.49 -9.92
N GLU A 163 4.79 -4.41 -10.72
CA GLU A 163 4.74 -4.33 -12.17
C GLU A 163 3.31 -4.21 -12.68
N ILE A 164 3.12 -3.44 -13.75
CA ILE A 164 1.81 -3.35 -14.43
C ILE A 164 1.57 -4.65 -15.18
N THR A 165 0.49 -5.35 -14.83
CA THR A 165 0.10 -6.61 -15.49
C THR A 165 -1.05 -6.44 -16.47
N SER A 166 -1.93 -5.47 -16.20
CA SER A 166 -3.03 -5.15 -17.10
C SER A 166 -3.53 -3.73 -16.93
N SER A 167 -4.41 -3.30 -17.80
CA SER A 167 -5.11 -2.02 -17.70
C SER A 167 -6.61 -2.21 -17.95
N VAL A 168 -7.43 -1.47 -17.21
CA VAL A 168 -8.89 -1.46 -17.36
C VAL A 168 -9.34 -0.02 -17.60
N GLU A 169 -10.19 0.15 -18.59
CA GLU A 169 -10.80 1.44 -18.91
C GLU A 169 -12.19 1.53 -18.26
N PHE A 170 -12.37 2.53 -17.42
CA PHE A 170 -13.64 2.82 -16.76
C PHE A 170 -14.29 4.04 -17.38
N SER A 171 -15.61 4.05 -17.42
CA SER A 171 -16.38 5.25 -17.75
C SER A 171 -17.60 5.36 -16.84
N TYR A 172 -17.95 6.57 -16.51
CA TYR A 172 -19.20 6.87 -15.83
C TYR A 172 -19.89 8.05 -16.52
N PHE A 173 -21.20 7.99 -16.52
CA PHE A 173 -22.05 9.02 -17.08
C PHE A 173 -22.84 9.63 -15.94
N THR A 174 -22.77 10.94 -15.80
CA THR A 174 -23.69 11.65 -14.90
C THR A 174 -25.07 11.68 -15.55
N ALA A 175 -26.09 11.27 -14.82
CA ALA A 175 -27.46 11.44 -15.28
C ALA A 175 -27.69 12.91 -15.62
N LEU A 176 -28.22 13.18 -16.80
CA LEU A 176 -28.63 14.51 -17.16
C LEU A 176 -29.72 14.96 -16.16
N PRO A 177 -29.67 16.18 -15.63
CA PRO A 177 -30.76 16.71 -14.83
C PRO A 177 -32.03 16.67 -15.66
N GLN A 178 -33.11 16.10 -15.09
CA GLN A 178 -34.42 16.07 -15.71
C GLN A 178 -35.04 17.46 -15.74
#